data_bfa5dc9154470683b16c96fe902d118e
#
_entry.id   bfa5dc9154470683b16c96fe902d118e
#
_cell.length_a   1.000
_cell.length_b   1.000
_cell.length_c   1.000
_cell.angle_alpha   90.00
_cell.angle_beta   90.00
_cell.angle_gamma   90.00
#
_symmetry.space_group_name_H-M   'P 1'
#
loop_
_entity.id
_entity.type
_entity.pdbx_description
1 polymer ?
#
loop_
_entity_poly.entity_id
_entity_poly.type
_entity_poly.pdbx_seq_one_letter_code
_entity_poly.pdbx_strand_id
1 'polypeptide(L)'
;DYDLLRYAKQGIIIPLENLIDKYMPNLQAVFEKYPEYRTMCTAPDGHIYSFPWIEQLGAGKEAIQAIGDIPYINKKWLDYLGLEIPTTTDELEQVLIQFRDHAEELEKEFSIEGDVIPMSFIINNGDQDPAILINGFGEGYGDTGDHFAVTDEGKVIYTTVQEGYKEGIEWLHKLVTEDLVDPEAF
;
A
#
# COMPACT_ATOMS: atom_id res chain seq x y z
N ASP A 1 1.62 17.20 -11.05
CA ASP A 1 0.63 18.30 -11.06
C ASP A 1 1.23 19.64 -11.46
N TYR A 2 2.50 19.91 -11.15
CA TYR A 2 3.16 21.15 -11.57
C TYR A 2 3.24 21.27 -13.10
N ASP A 3 3.51 20.18 -13.81
CA ASP A 3 3.54 20.15 -15.26
C ASP A 3 2.17 20.35 -15.88
N LEU A 4 1.10 19.85 -15.26
CA LEU A 4 -0.27 20.06 -15.70
C LEU A 4 -0.60 21.56 -15.78
N LEU A 5 -0.35 22.30 -14.70
CA LEU A 5 -0.60 23.74 -14.64
C LEU A 5 0.30 24.54 -15.62
N ARG A 6 1.52 24.07 -15.84
CA ARG A 6 2.44 24.67 -16.81
C ARG A 6 1.91 24.54 -18.25
N TYR A 7 1.44 23.35 -18.63
CA TYR A 7 0.86 23.13 -19.95
C TYR A 7 -0.50 23.81 -20.13
N ALA A 8 -1.30 23.90 -19.07
CA ALA A 8 -2.55 24.65 -19.05
C ALA A 8 -2.32 26.14 -19.36
N LYS A 9 -1.35 26.76 -18.67
CA LYS A 9 -0.97 28.16 -18.92
C LYS A 9 -0.46 28.42 -20.33
N GLN A 10 0.11 27.41 -20.99
CA GLN A 10 0.57 27.49 -22.38
C GLN A 10 -0.54 27.21 -23.39
N GLY A 11 -1.74 26.87 -22.95
CA GLY A 11 -2.87 26.51 -23.81
C GLY A 11 -2.69 25.17 -24.54
N ILE A 12 -1.76 24.33 -24.08
CA ILE A 12 -1.53 22.99 -24.65
C ILE A 12 -2.64 22.04 -24.23
N ILE A 13 -3.13 22.17 -22.97
CA ILE A 13 -4.30 21.47 -22.47
C ILE A 13 -5.37 22.51 -22.14
N ILE A 14 -6.63 22.12 -22.27
CA ILE A 14 -7.79 23.01 -22.09
C ILE A 14 -8.59 22.62 -20.86
N PRO A 15 -9.28 23.59 -20.23
CA PRO A 15 -10.26 23.29 -19.18
C PRO A 15 -11.42 22.43 -19.70
N LEU A 16 -11.79 21.42 -18.90
CA LEU A 16 -12.76 20.40 -19.31
C LEU A 16 -14.15 20.59 -18.70
N GLU A 17 -14.34 21.45 -17.68
CA GLU A 17 -15.60 21.58 -16.95
C GLU A 17 -16.80 21.84 -17.86
N ASN A 18 -16.67 22.75 -18.82
CA ASN A 18 -17.74 23.04 -19.77
C ASN A 18 -18.05 21.86 -20.72
N LEU A 19 -17.05 21.06 -21.04
CA LEU A 19 -17.21 19.87 -21.87
C LEU A 19 -17.87 18.73 -21.07
N ILE A 20 -17.46 18.58 -19.80
CA ILE A 20 -18.10 17.65 -18.86
C ILE A 20 -19.57 18.00 -18.70
N ASP A 21 -19.87 19.27 -18.40
CA ASP A 21 -21.22 19.74 -18.17
C ASP A 21 -22.12 19.64 -19.44
N LYS A 22 -21.55 19.67 -20.62
CA LYS A 22 -22.31 19.58 -21.87
C LYS A 22 -22.46 18.18 -22.43
N TYR A 23 -21.43 17.34 -22.26
CA TYR A 23 -21.35 16.08 -23.01
C TYR A 23 -21.25 14.84 -22.14
N MET A 24 -21.09 14.95 -20.83
CA MET A 24 -20.85 13.81 -19.93
C MET A 24 -21.91 13.67 -18.81
N PRO A 25 -23.17 13.38 -19.19
CA PRO A 25 -24.27 13.32 -18.21
C PRO A 25 -24.03 12.26 -17.11
N ASN A 26 -23.34 11.15 -17.40
CA ASN A 26 -23.03 10.13 -16.42
C ASN A 26 -22.02 10.64 -15.38
N LEU A 27 -20.98 11.38 -15.82
CA LEU A 27 -19.99 11.94 -14.92
C LEU A 27 -20.60 13.09 -14.08
N GLN A 28 -21.48 13.89 -14.67
CA GLN A 28 -22.25 14.91 -13.92
C GLN A 28 -23.05 14.26 -12.78
N ALA A 29 -23.79 13.18 -13.07
CA ALA A 29 -24.55 12.46 -12.06
C ALA A 29 -23.67 11.91 -10.92
N VAL A 30 -22.43 11.50 -11.23
CA VAL A 30 -21.44 11.09 -10.23
C VAL A 30 -21.01 12.30 -9.38
N PHE A 31 -20.69 13.43 -10.00
CA PHE A 31 -20.29 14.64 -9.30
C PHE A 31 -21.40 15.26 -8.47
N GLU A 32 -22.66 15.13 -8.90
CA GLU A 32 -23.82 15.54 -8.11
C GLU A 32 -24.00 14.66 -6.87
N LYS A 33 -23.79 13.37 -7.03
CA LYS A 33 -23.92 12.41 -5.92
C LYS A 33 -22.74 12.46 -4.94
N TYR A 34 -21.54 12.75 -5.44
CA TYR A 34 -20.26 12.79 -4.71
C TYR A 34 -19.52 14.09 -5.05
N PRO A 35 -19.92 15.25 -4.49
CA PRO A 35 -19.32 16.55 -4.80
C PRO A 35 -17.81 16.62 -4.54
N GLU A 36 -17.32 15.82 -3.58
CA GLU A 36 -15.91 15.70 -3.26
C GLU A 36 -15.08 15.25 -4.47
N TYR A 37 -15.59 14.38 -5.33
CA TYR A 37 -14.86 13.92 -6.52
C TYR A 37 -14.63 15.06 -7.51
N ARG A 38 -15.59 15.95 -7.67
CA ARG A 38 -15.39 17.15 -8.49
C ARG A 38 -14.31 18.06 -7.87
N THR A 39 -14.34 18.23 -6.56
CA THR A 39 -13.33 19.00 -5.83
C THR A 39 -11.94 18.42 -6.00
N MET A 40 -11.78 17.10 -5.87
CA MET A 40 -10.49 16.41 -6.04
C MET A 40 -9.93 16.53 -7.46
N CYS A 41 -10.79 16.61 -8.49
CA CYS A 41 -10.38 16.80 -9.88
C CYS A 41 -10.08 18.27 -10.22
N THR A 42 -10.43 19.22 -9.34
CA THR A 42 -10.24 20.64 -9.60
C THR A 42 -8.82 21.06 -9.19
N ALA A 43 -8.05 21.53 -10.17
CA ALA A 43 -6.72 22.05 -9.95
C ALA A 43 -6.73 23.35 -9.13
N PRO A 44 -5.60 23.78 -8.52
CA PRO A 44 -5.51 24.98 -7.70
C PRO A 44 -5.93 26.29 -8.40
N ASP A 45 -5.94 26.32 -9.72
CA ASP A 45 -6.42 27.46 -10.52
C ASP A 45 -7.93 27.46 -10.77
N GLY A 46 -8.65 26.48 -10.23
CA GLY A 46 -10.09 26.35 -10.28
C GLY A 46 -10.62 25.60 -11.51
N HIS A 47 -9.76 25.01 -12.33
CA HIS A 47 -10.13 24.30 -13.53
C HIS A 47 -9.94 22.78 -13.41
N ILE A 48 -10.68 22.02 -14.23
CA ILE A 48 -10.54 20.57 -14.39
C ILE A 48 -9.83 20.29 -15.70
N TYR A 49 -8.71 19.55 -15.66
CA TYR A 49 -7.88 19.23 -16.84
C TYR A 49 -7.78 17.75 -17.16
N SER A 50 -8.32 16.88 -16.31
CA SER A 50 -8.30 15.42 -16.49
C SER A 50 -9.60 14.81 -16.00
N PHE A 51 -9.93 13.63 -16.51
CA PHE A 51 -11.03 12.84 -15.99
C PHE A 51 -10.56 12.09 -14.74
N PRO A 52 -11.44 11.97 -13.73
CA PRO A 52 -11.12 11.17 -12.56
C PRO A 52 -11.06 9.68 -12.90
N TRP A 53 -10.13 8.98 -12.31
CA TRP A 53 -10.27 7.55 -12.14
C TRP A 53 -11.10 7.30 -10.88
N ILE A 54 -12.25 6.68 -11.05
CA ILE A 54 -13.15 6.36 -9.95
C ILE A 54 -13.27 4.84 -9.91
N GLU A 55 -12.72 4.26 -8.88
CA GLU A 55 -12.78 2.81 -8.64
C GLU A 55 -13.45 2.56 -7.29
N GLN A 56 -14.72 2.17 -7.34
CA GLN A 56 -15.49 1.89 -6.14
C GLN A 56 -16.36 0.65 -6.32
N LEU A 57 -16.26 -0.27 -5.37
CA LEU A 57 -17.11 -1.47 -5.32
C LEU A 57 -18.53 -1.20 -4.79
N GLY A 58 -18.90 0.07 -4.67
CA GLY A 58 -20.18 0.56 -4.17
C GLY A 58 -20.02 1.50 -2.97
N ALA A 59 -21.11 2.18 -2.57
CA ALA A 59 -21.09 3.12 -1.47
C ALA A 59 -20.55 2.48 -0.18
N GLY A 60 -19.53 3.09 0.40
CA GLY A 60 -18.90 2.61 1.65
C GLY A 60 -18.03 1.36 1.50
N LYS A 61 -17.63 1.00 0.27
CA LYS A 61 -16.68 -0.08 0.03
C LYS A 61 -15.36 0.48 -0.49
N GLU A 62 -14.27 -0.19 -0.11
CA GLU A 62 -12.95 0.15 -0.59
C GLU A 62 -12.82 -0.10 -2.10
N ALA A 63 -12.00 0.69 -2.77
CA ALA A 63 -11.63 0.45 -4.16
C ALA A 63 -10.78 -0.82 -4.27
N ILE A 64 -10.92 -1.55 -5.40
CA ILE A 64 -10.13 -2.76 -5.64
C ILE A 64 -8.62 -2.45 -5.57
N GLN A 65 -8.22 -1.31 -6.08
CA GLN A 65 -6.82 -0.88 -6.09
C GLN A 65 -6.27 -0.61 -4.67
N ALA A 66 -7.13 -0.24 -3.72
CA ALA A 66 -6.73 -0.12 -2.32
C ALA A 66 -6.40 -1.46 -1.64
N ILE A 67 -6.67 -2.58 -2.32
CA ILE A 67 -6.34 -3.93 -1.84
C ILE A 67 -5.01 -4.44 -2.45
N GLY A 68 -4.30 -3.62 -3.23
CA GLY A 68 -3.09 -4.03 -3.97
C GLY A 68 -1.95 -4.48 -3.08
N ASP A 69 -1.68 -3.73 -2.04
CA ASP A 69 -0.49 -3.88 -1.19
C ASP A 69 -0.72 -4.78 0.02
N ILE A 70 -1.38 -5.93 -0.18
CA ILE A 70 -1.71 -6.85 0.92
C ILE A 70 -0.64 -7.92 1.03
N PRO A 71 0.01 -8.08 2.20
CA PRO A 71 0.88 -9.21 2.45
C PRO A 71 0.08 -10.52 2.47
N TYR A 72 0.65 -11.56 1.88
CA TYR A 72 0.07 -12.91 1.85
C TYR A 72 0.90 -13.83 2.72
N ILE A 73 0.23 -14.80 3.36
CA ILE A 73 0.90 -15.84 4.13
C ILE A 73 0.51 -17.22 3.61
N ASN A 74 1.44 -18.15 3.59
CA ASN A 74 1.17 -19.52 3.17
C ASN A 74 0.38 -20.29 4.24
N LYS A 75 -0.94 -20.28 4.10
CA LYS A 75 -1.82 -20.95 5.06
C LYS A 75 -1.56 -22.46 5.17
N LYS A 76 -1.12 -23.13 4.11
CA LYS A 76 -0.82 -24.58 4.17
C LYS A 76 0.36 -24.87 5.09
N TRP A 77 1.35 -23.99 5.12
CA TRP A 77 2.47 -24.11 6.04
C TRP A 77 2.05 -23.89 7.49
N LEU A 78 1.21 -22.87 7.72
CA LEU A 78 0.62 -22.62 9.04
C LEU A 78 -0.14 -23.85 9.54
N ASP A 79 -1.06 -24.38 8.73
CA ASP A 79 -1.89 -25.52 9.10
C ASP A 79 -1.03 -26.78 9.39
N TYR A 80 -0.02 -27.01 8.59
CA TYR A 80 0.89 -28.16 8.75
C TYR A 80 1.70 -28.07 10.04
N LEU A 81 2.21 -26.89 10.38
CA LEU A 81 3.00 -26.66 11.59
C LEU A 81 2.11 -26.38 12.83
N GLY A 82 0.79 -26.35 12.66
CA GLY A 82 -0.14 -26.09 13.77
C GLY A 82 -0.07 -24.64 14.28
N LEU A 83 0.24 -23.68 13.39
CA LEU A 83 0.37 -22.26 13.72
C LEU A 83 -0.92 -21.52 13.38
N GLU A 84 -1.24 -20.50 14.18
CA GLU A 84 -2.32 -19.57 13.90
C GLU A 84 -1.86 -18.45 12.93
N ILE A 85 -2.83 -17.78 12.30
CA ILE A 85 -2.55 -16.60 11.46
C ILE A 85 -2.06 -15.46 12.36
N PRO A 86 -0.88 -14.89 12.13
CA PRO A 86 -0.35 -13.82 12.96
C PRO A 86 -1.20 -12.55 12.88
N THR A 87 -1.38 -11.87 13.99
CA THR A 87 -2.14 -10.62 14.11
C THR A 87 -1.28 -9.46 14.59
N THR A 88 -0.05 -9.74 14.97
CA THR A 88 0.96 -8.73 15.40
C THR A 88 2.29 -8.97 14.69
N THR A 89 3.15 -7.98 14.70
CA THR A 89 4.52 -8.08 14.16
C THR A 89 5.34 -9.13 14.89
N ASP A 90 5.20 -9.25 16.22
CA ASP A 90 5.86 -10.28 17.03
C ASP A 90 5.39 -11.68 16.66
N GLU A 91 4.08 -11.88 16.50
CA GLU A 91 3.53 -13.17 16.05
C GLU A 91 3.99 -13.53 14.64
N LEU A 92 4.07 -12.54 13.74
CA LEU A 92 4.59 -12.75 12.39
C LEU A 92 6.06 -13.19 12.43
N GLU A 93 6.89 -12.53 13.23
CA GLU A 93 8.29 -12.93 13.42
C GLU A 93 8.40 -14.38 13.90
N GLN A 94 7.61 -14.77 14.89
CA GLN A 94 7.61 -16.16 15.39
C GLN A 94 7.18 -17.17 14.31
N VAL A 95 6.20 -16.83 13.48
CA VAL A 95 5.78 -17.67 12.36
C VAL A 95 6.90 -17.81 11.33
N LEU A 96 7.59 -16.73 10.98
CA LEU A 96 8.71 -16.76 10.05
C LEU A 96 9.88 -17.61 10.58
N ILE A 97 10.16 -17.52 11.89
CA ILE A 97 11.15 -18.40 12.56
C ILE A 97 10.75 -19.87 12.41
N GLN A 98 9.48 -20.21 12.61
CA GLN A 98 9.00 -21.58 12.43
C GLN A 98 9.13 -22.06 10.97
N PHE A 99 8.88 -21.20 10.00
CA PHE A 99 9.07 -21.54 8.59
C PHE A 99 10.53 -21.80 8.26
N ARG A 100 11.46 -20.98 8.77
CA ARG A 100 12.91 -21.20 8.63
C ARG A 100 13.37 -22.50 9.30
N ASP A 101 12.99 -22.68 10.56
CA ASP A 101 13.49 -23.81 11.38
C ASP A 101 12.95 -25.16 10.90
N HIS A 102 11.81 -25.18 10.18
CA HIS A 102 11.21 -26.38 9.60
C HIS A 102 11.30 -26.40 8.05
N ALA A 103 12.23 -25.65 7.45
CA ALA A 103 12.36 -25.53 6.01
C ALA A 103 12.45 -26.88 5.30
N GLU A 104 13.39 -27.77 5.70
CA GLU A 104 13.57 -29.09 5.10
C GLU A 104 12.30 -29.96 5.19
N GLU A 105 11.53 -29.83 6.27
CA GLU A 105 10.30 -30.56 6.47
C GLU A 105 9.20 -30.06 5.53
N LEU A 106 9.07 -28.74 5.37
CA LEU A 106 8.14 -28.10 4.44
C LEU A 106 8.47 -28.41 2.98
N GLU A 107 9.74 -28.37 2.61
CA GLU A 107 10.22 -28.74 1.25
C GLU A 107 9.80 -30.16 0.89
N LYS A 108 10.01 -31.10 1.80
CA LYS A 108 9.67 -32.49 1.60
C LYS A 108 8.16 -32.71 1.53
N GLU A 109 7.40 -32.15 2.48
CA GLU A 109 5.94 -32.34 2.56
C GLU A 109 5.23 -31.75 1.33
N PHE A 110 5.61 -30.54 0.93
CA PHE A 110 4.96 -29.83 -0.17
C PHE A 110 5.67 -30.00 -1.52
N SER A 111 6.71 -30.83 -1.61
CA SER A 111 7.50 -31.07 -2.83
C SER A 111 8.01 -29.78 -3.46
N ILE A 112 8.57 -28.88 -2.65
CA ILE A 112 9.08 -27.59 -3.09
C ILE A 112 10.41 -27.82 -3.81
N GLU A 113 10.53 -27.30 -5.04
CA GLU A 113 11.79 -27.31 -5.79
C GLU A 113 12.59 -26.04 -5.43
N GLY A 114 13.57 -26.16 -4.57
CA GLY A 114 14.40 -25.06 -4.06
C GLY A 114 14.25 -24.88 -2.55
N ASP A 115 14.80 -23.79 -2.04
CA ASP A 115 14.82 -23.49 -0.61
C ASP A 115 13.51 -22.83 -0.16
N VAL A 116 13.05 -23.17 1.03
CA VAL A 116 11.96 -22.44 1.69
C VAL A 116 12.48 -21.08 2.15
N ILE A 117 11.88 -20.03 1.61
CA ILE A 117 12.14 -18.65 2.01
C ILE A 117 10.97 -18.19 2.90
N PRO A 118 11.21 -17.86 4.17
CA PRO A 118 10.13 -17.49 5.09
C PRO A 118 9.34 -16.26 4.65
N MET A 119 10.03 -15.21 4.16
CA MET A 119 9.43 -13.98 3.64
C MET A 119 10.20 -13.45 2.44
N SER A 120 9.49 -13.04 1.39
CA SER A 120 10.06 -12.32 0.27
C SER A 120 9.18 -11.13 -0.11
N PHE A 121 9.78 -10.11 -0.72
CA PHE A 121 9.13 -8.91 -1.25
C PHE A 121 9.96 -8.34 -2.41
N ILE A 122 9.46 -7.29 -3.05
CA ILE A 122 10.21 -6.57 -4.08
C ILE A 122 10.33 -5.11 -3.66
N ILE A 123 11.55 -4.68 -3.38
CA ILE A 123 11.84 -3.29 -3.04
C ILE A 123 11.61 -2.37 -4.24
N ASN A 124 11.16 -1.14 -3.99
CA ASN A 124 10.85 -0.13 -5.00
C ASN A 124 9.74 -0.54 -6.01
N ASN A 125 8.95 -1.53 -5.69
CA ASN A 125 7.73 -1.83 -6.41
C ASN A 125 6.55 -1.54 -5.47
N GLY A 126 5.87 -0.41 -5.66
CA GLY A 126 4.87 0.13 -4.74
C GLY A 126 3.87 -0.87 -4.18
N ASP A 127 3.54 -1.92 -4.97
CA ASP A 127 2.58 -2.95 -4.57
C ASP A 127 3.21 -4.10 -3.74
N GLN A 128 4.53 -4.12 -3.55
CA GLN A 128 5.26 -5.23 -2.93
C GLN A 128 6.38 -4.76 -1.99
N ASP A 129 6.41 -3.47 -1.69
CA ASP A 129 7.39 -2.86 -0.80
C ASP A 129 7.09 -3.23 0.67
N PRO A 130 8.10 -3.59 1.48
CA PRO A 130 7.91 -3.91 2.89
C PRO A 130 7.47 -2.72 3.75
N ALA A 131 7.41 -1.51 3.22
CA ALA A 131 6.93 -0.32 3.91
C ALA A 131 5.55 -0.52 4.54
N ILE A 132 4.68 -1.35 3.93
CA ILE A 132 3.37 -1.69 4.49
C ILE A 132 3.49 -2.38 5.86
N LEU A 133 4.55 -3.17 6.10
CA LEU A 133 4.79 -3.82 7.39
C LEU A 133 5.28 -2.83 8.43
N ILE A 134 6.06 -1.82 8.01
CA ILE A 134 6.51 -0.71 8.89
C ILE A 134 5.32 0.08 9.41
N ASN A 135 4.23 0.18 8.64
CA ASN A 135 3.00 0.82 9.07
C ASN A 135 2.33 0.13 10.29
N GLY A 136 2.71 -1.08 10.63
CA GLY A 136 2.32 -1.74 11.87
C GLY A 136 2.91 -1.12 13.14
N PHE A 137 3.85 -0.17 13.02
CA PHE A 137 4.48 0.56 14.11
C PHE A 137 3.91 1.98 14.22
N GLY A 138 4.26 2.72 15.26
CA GLY A 138 3.88 4.12 15.41
C GLY A 138 2.36 4.35 15.39
N GLU A 139 1.59 3.50 16.05
CA GLU A 139 0.11 3.59 16.08
C GLU A 139 -0.55 3.54 14.69
N GLY A 140 0.08 2.84 13.72
CA GLY A 140 -0.38 2.77 12.33
C GLY A 140 0.14 3.88 11.42
N TYR A 141 1.05 4.70 11.90
CA TYR A 141 1.69 5.77 11.12
C TYR A 141 3.21 5.54 10.97
N GLY A 142 3.65 4.30 11.03
CA GLY A 142 5.08 3.97 10.90
C GLY A 142 5.65 4.38 9.55
N ASP A 143 4.95 4.05 8.48
CA ASP A 143 5.27 4.56 7.14
C ASP A 143 4.05 4.51 6.20
N THR A 144 4.13 5.32 5.14
CA THR A 144 3.30 5.27 3.95
C THR A 144 4.22 5.40 2.74
N GLY A 145 3.89 4.86 1.60
CA GLY A 145 4.76 4.92 0.43
C GLY A 145 5.27 6.32 0.04
N ASP A 146 4.51 7.36 0.38
CA ASP A 146 4.88 8.77 0.16
C ASP A 146 5.59 9.41 1.37
N HIS A 147 5.77 8.68 2.46
CA HIS A 147 6.33 9.14 3.72
C HIS A 147 5.56 10.28 4.42
N PHE A 148 4.29 10.47 4.06
CA PHE A 148 3.40 11.43 4.70
C PHE A 148 2.14 10.74 5.19
N ALA A 149 1.71 11.08 6.39
CA ALA A 149 0.42 10.65 6.92
C ALA A 149 -0.35 11.82 7.51
N VAL A 150 -1.67 11.66 7.59
CA VAL A 150 -2.55 12.59 8.28
C VAL A 150 -3.10 11.86 9.50
N THR A 151 -2.78 12.36 10.70
CA THR A 151 -3.28 11.75 11.94
C THR A 151 -4.78 11.95 12.10
N ASP A 152 -5.38 11.22 13.02
CA ASP A 152 -6.82 11.35 13.34
C ASP A 152 -7.22 12.76 13.77
N GLU A 153 -6.27 13.54 14.32
CA GLU A 153 -6.47 14.95 14.66
C GLU A 153 -6.30 15.90 13.46
N GLY A 154 -6.07 15.36 12.25
CA GLY A 154 -5.87 16.14 11.03
C GLY A 154 -4.49 16.79 10.89
N LYS A 155 -3.48 16.36 11.66
CA LYS A 155 -2.11 16.84 11.56
C LYS A 155 -1.35 16.07 10.49
N VAL A 156 -0.71 16.79 9.56
CA VAL A 156 0.22 16.18 8.60
C VAL A 156 1.55 15.89 9.30
N ILE A 157 2.03 14.67 9.20
CA ILE A 157 3.33 14.23 9.71
C ILE A 157 4.19 13.68 8.56
N TYR A 158 5.51 13.77 8.71
CA TYR A 158 6.48 13.10 7.85
C TYR A 158 6.94 11.82 8.58
N THR A 159 6.61 10.66 8.02
CA THR A 159 6.72 9.38 8.72
C THR A 159 8.16 9.00 9.02
N THR A 160 9.10 9.27 8.10
CA THR A 160 10.51 8.86 8.25
C THR A 160 11.25 9.48 9.44
N VAL A 161 10.71 10.52 10.06
CA VAL A 161 11.28 11.14 11.26
C VAL A 161 10.54 10.75 12.55
N GLN A 162 9.56 9.89 12.45
CA GLN A 162 8.80 9.39 13.60
C GLN A 162 9.50 8.19 14.23
N GLU A 163 9.31 7.99 15.55
CA GLU A 163 9.89 6.85 16.27
C GLU A 163 9.39 5.52 15.72
N GLY A 164 8.10 5.41 15.35
CA GLY A 164 7.52 4.19 14.76
C GLY A 164 8.19 3.77 13.46
N TYR A 165 8.63 4.72 12.62
CA TYR A 165 9.41 4.38 11.42
C TYR A 165 10.75 3.73 11.79
N LYS A 166 11.45 4.31 12.76
CA LYS A 166 12.71 3.76 13.25
C LYS A 166 12.53 2.35 13.84
N GLU A 167 11.52 2.15 14.68
CA GLU A 167 11.19 0.84 15.26
C GLU A 167 10.89 -0.19 14.18
N GLY A 168 10.13 0.18 13.14
CA GLY A 168 9.83 -0.68 12.00
C GLY A 168 11.06 -1.07 11.18
N ILE A 169 11.98 -0.12 10.95
CA ILE A 169 13.25 -0.40 10.27
C ILE A 169 14.16 -1.30 11.12
N GLU A 170 14.23 -1.08 12.43
CA GLU A 170 14.98 -1.93 13.34
C GLU A 170 14.42 -3.37 13.34
N TRP A 171 13.12 -3.51 13.30
CA TRP A 171 12.46 -4.81 13.19
C TRP A 171 12.74 -5.49 11.85
N LEU A 172 12.62 -4.81 10.70
CA LEU A 172 12.98 -5.36 9.40
C LEU A 172 14.45 -5.78 9.34
N HIS A 173 15.35 -4.95 9.88
CA HIS A 173 16.77 -5.29 9.98
C HIS A 173 16.99 -6.57 10.79
N LYS A 174 16.25 -6.75 11.89
CA LYS A 174 16.28 -7.99 12.68
C LYS A 174 15.86 -9.20 11.84
N LEU A 175 14.75 -9.11 11.09
CA LEU A 175 14.28 -10.21 10.23
C LEU A 175 15.36 -10.61 9.20
N VAL A 176 16.04 -9.63 8.61
CA VAL A 176 17.15 -9.89 7.66
C VAL A 176 18.31 -10.56 8.35
N THR A 177 18.73 -10.12 9.52
CA THR A 177 19.88 -10.67 10.26
C THR A 177 19.63 -12.07 10.83
N GLU A 178 18.36 -12.45 10.94
CA GLU A 178 17.93 -13.79 11.38
C GLU A 178 17.61 -14.74 10.23
N ASP A 179 17.99 -14.38 9.00
CA ASP A 179 17.73 -15.18 7.78
C ASP A 179 16.24 -15.49 7.54
N LEU A 180 15.36 -14.54 7.92
CA LEU A 180 13.90 -14.66 7.73
C LEU A 180 13.42 -14.03 6.43
N VAL A 181 14.26 -13.27 5.76
CA VAL A 181 13.97 -12.54 4.52
C VAL A 181 14.84 -13.05 3.38
N ASP A 182 14.23 -13.14 2.22
CA ASP A 182 14.91 -13.45 0.96
C ASP A 182 16.10 -12.51 0.73
N PRO A 183 17.33 -13.00 0.63
CA PRO A 183 18.50 -12.17 0.36
C PRO A 183 18.45 -11.51 -1.03
N GLU A 184 17.64 -12.02 -1.96
CA GLU A 184 17.46 -11.47 -3.31
C GLU A 184 16.31 -10.43 -3.38
N ALA A 185 15.65 -10.14 -2.26
CA ALA A 185 14.56 -9.16 -2.20
C ALA A 185 15.03 -7.70 -2.34
N PHE A 186 16.34 -7.41 -2.23
CA PHE A 186 16.91 -6.05 -2.20
C PHE A 186 17.60 -5.66 -3.52
#